data_09337ac5ffba4d975895cab0556e1214
#
_entry.id   09337ac5ffba4d975895cab0556e1214
#
_cell.length_a   1.000
_cell.length_b   1.000
_cell.length_c   1.000
_cell.angle_alpha   90.00
_cell.angle_beta   90.00
_cell.angle_gamma   90.00
#
_symmetry.space_group_name_H-M   'P 1'
#
loop_
_entity.id
_entity.type
_entity.pdbx_description
1 polymer ?
#
loop_
_entity_poly.entity_id
_entity_poly.type
_entity_poly.pdbx_seq_one_letter_code
_entity_poly.pdbx_strand_id
1 'polypeptide(L)'
;MLFDDVPSVGPSEVSAKISDGWTLVDVRTDDEWAMGRIAGSRHIPMDQLVERLDELGDQVVCVCAVGARSARVAQYLNAQGREAVNLDGGIYAWAEAGLPLQT
;
A
#
# COMPACT_ATOMS: atom_id res chain seq x y z
N MET A 1 -2.51 5.06 20.47
CA MET A 1 -2.67 4.50 20.06
C MET A 1 -2.42 3.72 18.87
N LEU A 2 -3.15 3.01 18.40
CA LEU A 2 -2.87 1.99 17.55
C LEU A 2 -2.41 2.36 16.21
N PHE A 3 -3.10 3.24 15.51
CA PHE A 3 -2.72 3.60 14.16
C PHE A 3 -1.57 4.58 14.13
N ASP A 4 -1.29 5.21 15.26
CA ASP A 4 -0.18 6.14 15.35
C ASP A 4 1.16 5.46 15.22
N ASP A 5 1.18 4.14 15.41
CA ASP A 5 2.43 3.39 15.32
C ASP A 5 2.76 2.94 13.90
N VAL A 6 1.86 3.18 12.96
CA VAL A 6 2.09 2.77 11.58
C VAL A 6 2.87 3.86 10.86
N PRO A 7 4.08 3.56 10.38
CA PRO A 7 4.80 4.56 9.60
C PRO A 7 4.03 4.91 8.33
N SER A 8 3.79 6.20 8.12
CA SER A 8 3.11 6.69 6.93
C SER A 8 4.07 7.60 6.17
N VAL A 9 4.15 7.41 4.87
CA VAL A 9 5.06 8.15 4.02
C VAL A 9 4.32 8.73 2.83
N GLY A 10 4.84 9.82 2.28
CA GLY A 10 4.21 10.50 1.15
C GLY A 10 4.53 9.85 -0.18
N PRO A 11 3.89 10.33 -1.27
CA PRO A 11 4.07 9.73 -2.59
C PRO A 11 5.51 9.68 -3.10
N SER A 12 6.29 10.72 -2.88
CA SER A 12 7.68 10.71 -3.37
C SER A 12 8.53 9.68 -2.65
N GLU A 13 8.29 9.48 -1.34
CA GLU A 13 9.00 8.45 -0.59
C GLU A 13 8.57 7.06 -1.04
N VAL A 14 7.29 6.88 -1.36
CA VAL A 14 6.80 5.61 -1.87
C VAL A 14 7.46 5.28 -3.20
N SER A 15 7.56 6.28 -4.08
CA SER A 15 8.22 6.10 -5.37
C SER A 15 9.66 5.62 -5.20
N ALA A 16 10.39 6.21 -4.25
CA ALA A 16 11.76 5.80 -3.94
C ALA A 16 11.81 4.37 -3.41
N LYS A 17 10.88 3.99 -2.55
CA LYS A 17 10.86 2.63 -1.99
C LYS A 17 10.57 1.59 -3.05
N ILE A 18 9.67 1.89 -3.98
CA ILE A 18 9.40 1.00 -5.10
C ILE A 18 10.67 0.78 -5.92
N SER A 19 11.41 1.86 -6.19
CA SER A 19 12.69 1.76 -6.90
C SER A 19 13.71 0.92 -6.14
N ASP A 20 13.62 0.91 -4.82
CA ASP A 20 14.51 0.14 -3.97
C ASP A 20 14.06 -1.32 -3.80
N GLY A 21 13.00 -1.73 -4.48
CA GLY A 21 12.58 -3.12 -4.49
C GLY A 21 11.52 -3.49 -3.46
N TRP A 22 10.93 -2.53 -2.77
CA TRP A 22 9.82 -2.80 -1.86
C TRP A 22 8.61 -3.29 -2.65
N THR A 23 7.84 -4.20 -2.07
CA THR A 23 6.59 -4.65 -2.67
C THR A 23 5.54 -3.58 -2.41
N LEU A 24 4.83 -3.16 -3.46
CA LEU A 24 3.71 -2.25 -3.31
C LEU A 24 2.43 -3.06 -3.41
N VAL A 25 1.65 -3.12 -2.34
CA VAL A 25 0.40 -3.86 -2.33
C VAL A 25 -0.79 -2.92 -2.25
N ASP A 26 -1.72 -3.08 -3.18
CA ASP A 26 -2.97 -2.34 -3.23
C ASP A 26 -4.05 -3.22 -2.64
N VAL A 27 -4.66 -2.78 -1.54
CA VAL A 27 -5.61 -3.60 -0.78
C VAL A 27 -7.06 -3.20 -1.02
N ARG A 28 -7.30 -2.42 -2.09
CA ARG A 28 -8.64 -1.97 -2.46
C ARG A 28 -9.45 -3.11 -3.08
N THR A 29 -10.73 -2.85 -3.31
CA THR A 29 -11.61 -3.82 -3.96
C THR A 29 -11.25 -3.96 -5.45
N ASP A 30 -11.79 -5.00 -6.08
CA ASP A 30 -11.60 -5.23 -7.52
C ASP A 30 -12.11 -4.06 -8.34
N ASP A 31 -13.24 -3.49 -7.98
CA ASP A 31 -13.83 -2.37 -8.71
C ASP A 31 -12.94 -1.12 -8.63
N GLU A 32 -12.40 -0.86 -7.45
CA GLU A 32 -11.50 0.29 -7.28
C GLU A 32 -10.22 0.09 -8.09
N TRP A 33 -9.68 -1.11 -8.07
CA TRP A 33 -8.47 -1.46 -8.82
C TRP A 33 -8.66 -1.24 -10.32
N ALA A 34 -9.84 -1.64 -10.83
CA ALA A 34 -10.13 -1.51 -12.26
C ALA A 34 -10.22 -0.05 -12.71
N MET A 35 -10.50 0.87 -11.79
CA MET A 35 -10.65 2.28 -12.15
C MET A 35 -9.31 3.03 -12.22
N GLY A 36 -8.24 2.44 -11.78
CA GLY A 36 -6.91 3.06 -11.84
C GLY A 36 -6.06 2.58 -10.70
N ARG A 37 -4.74 2.43 -10.96
CA ARG A 37 -3.81 1.87 -9.98
C ARG A 37 -2.40 2.36 -10.25
N ILE A 38 -1.53 2.20 -9.28
CA ILE A 38 -0.12 2.54 -9.44
C ILE A 38 0.55 1.40 -10.19
N ALA A 39 1.31 1.71 -11.23
CA ALA A 39 2.03 0.71 -12.02
C ALA A 39 2.96 -0.09 -11.12
N GLY A 40 3.01 -1.39 -11.33
CA GLY A 40 3.87 -2.27 -10.55
C GLY A 40 3.28 -2.71 -9.22
N SER A 41 2.09 -2.22 -8.86
CA SER A 41 1.47 -2.65 -7.61
C SER A 41 0.89 -4.06 -7.78
N ARG A 42 0.89 -4.80 -6.67
CA ARG A 42 0.27 -6.11 -6.60
C ARG A 42 -1.10 -5.92 -5.96
N HIS A 43 -2.12 -6.43 -6.59
CA HIS A 43 -3.47 -6.29 -6.07
C HIS A 43 -3.81 -7.48 -5.18
N ILE A 44 -3.99 -7.21 -3.89
CA ILE A 44 -4.48 -8.22 -2.95
C ILE A 44 -5.55 -7.53 -2.12
N PRO A 45 -6.84 -7.75 -2.43
CA PRO A 45 -7.91 -7.14 -1.65
C PRO A 45 -7.75 -7.45 -0.16
N MET A 46 -8.13 -6.53 0.68
CA MET A 46 -7.89 -6.60 2.11
C MET A 46 -8.39 -7.92 2.73
N ASP A 47 -9.53 -8.41 2.27
CA ASP A 47 -10.11 -9.64 2.79
C ASP A 47 -9.37 -10.91 2.35
N GLN A 48 -8.44 -10.80 1.41
CA GLN A 48 -7.64 -11.94 0.93
C GLN A 48 -6.20 -11.88 1.43
N LEU A 49 -5.83 -10.81 2.14
CA LEU A 49 -4.44 -10.55 2.45
C LEU A 49 -3.80 -11.64 3.30
N VAL A 50 -4.49 -12.11 4.34
CA VAL A 50 -3.93 -13.09 5.27
C VAL A 50 -3.63 -14.41 4.56
N GLU A 51 -4.44 -14.78 3.58
CA GLU A 51 -4.25 -16.02 2.83
C GLU A 51 -3.13 -15.90 1.80
N ARG A 52 -2.74 -14.70 1.47
CA ARG A 52 -1.81 -14.43 0.36
C ARG A 52 -0.52 -13.74 0.81
N LEU A 53 -0.15 -13.90 2.07
CA LEU A 53 1.04 -13.26 2.62
C LEU A 53 2.33 -13.67 1.90
N ASP A 54 2.36 -14.87 1.34
CA ASP A 54 3.53 -15.35 0.63
C ASP A 54 3.79 -14.61 -0.67
N GLU A 55 2.84 -13.79 -1.13
CA GLU A 55 3.05 -12.96 -2.32
C GLU A 55 3.78 -11.66 -1.99
N LEU A 56 4.02 -11.38 -0.71
CA LEU A 56 4.66 -10.14 -0.26
C LEU A 56 6.11 -10.41 0.16
N GLY A 57 6.97 -9.43 -0.08
CA GLY A 57 8.33 -9.48 0.42
C GLY A 57 8.41 -9.03 1.88
N ASP A 58 9.62 -8.88 2.38
CA ASP A 58 9.84 -8.44 3.76
C ASP A 58 9.57 -6.95 3.95
N GLN A 59 9.71 -6.17 2.88
CA GLN A 59 9.52 -4.72 2.92
C GLN A 59 8.34 -4.37 2.02
N VAL A 60 7.31 -3.77 2.59
CA VAL A 60 6.02 -3.59 1.91
C VAL A 60 5.51 -2.18 2.06
N VAL A 61 5.04 -1.60 0.96
CA VAL A 61 4.25 -0.37 1.00
C VAL A 61 2.80 -0.75 0.79
N CYS A 62 1.92 -0.33 1.68
CA CYS A 62 0.49 -0.63 1.59
C CYS A 62 -0.26 0.60 1.10
N VAL A 63 -1.18 0.41 0.15
CA VAL A 63 -1.94 1.51 -0.41
C VAL A 63 -3.42 1.15 -0.51
N CYS A 64 -4.28 2.13 -0.21
CA CYS A 64 -5.70 2.05 -0.50
C CYS A 64 -6.16 3.40 -1.07
N ALA A 65 -7.45 3.71 -1.05
CA ALA A 65 -7.94 4.95 -1.65
C ALA A 65 -7.45 6.19 -0.90
N VAL A 66 -7.61 6.20 0.43
CA VAL A 66 -7.28 7.37 1.27
C VAL A 66 -6.34 7.07 2.43
N GLY A 67 -5.91 5.84 2.58
CA GLY A 67 -4.91 5.46 3.59
C GLY A 67 -5.42 4.73 4.82
N ALA A 68 -6.73 4.63 5.03
CA ALA A 68 -7.25 4.03 6.27
C ALA A 68 -7.15 2.50 6.28
N ARG A 69 -7.62 1.85 5.23
CA ARG A 69 -7.56 0.39 5.13
C ARG A 69 -6.12 -0.11 5.07
N SER A 70 -5.29 0.59 4.29
CA SER A 70 -3.90 0.19 4.13
C SER A 70 -3.09 0.40 5.41
N ALA A 71 -3.46 1.39 6.23
CA ALA A 71 -2.82 1.56 7.53
C ALA A 71 -3.04 0.35 8.43
N ARG A 72 -4.25 -0.23 8.41
CA ARG A 72 -4.55 -1.43 9.17
C ARG A 72 -3.74 -2.63 8.68
N VAL A 73 -3.60 -2.73 7.36
CA VAL A 73 -2.81 -3.80 6.75
C VAL A 73 -1.34 -3.64 7.15
N ALA A 74 -0.80 -2.43 7.08
CA ALA A 74 0.58 -2.19 7.48
C ALA A 74 0.81 -2.54 8.95
N GLN A 75 -0.14 -2.21 9.81
CA GLN A 75 -0.06 -2.56 11.23
C GLN A 75 0.01 -4.07 11.41
N TYR A 76 -0.85 -4.79 10.70
CA TYR A 76 -0.86 -6.25 10.76
C TYR A 76 0.47 -6.84 10.28
N LEU A 77 0.98 -6.34 9.15
CA LEU A 77 2.24 -6.85 8.59
C LEU A 77 3.42 -6.60 9.52
N ASN A 78 3.46 -5.43 10.14
CA ASN A 78 4.53 -5.13 11.11
C ASN A 78 4.46 -6.06 12.32
N ALA A 79 3.24 -6.39 12.79
CA ALA A 79 3.06 -7.33 13.87
C ALA A 79 3.50 -8.75 13.50
N GLN A 80 3.52 -9.06 12.20
CA GLN A 80 3.98 -10.35 11.69
C GLN A 80 5.48 -10.37 11.39
N GLY A 81 6.19 -9.30 11.72
CA GLY A 81 7.63 -9.24 11.54
C GLY A 81 8.11 -8.67 10.21
N ARG A 82 7.22 -8.16 9.40
CA ARG A 82 7.61 -7.49 8.14
C ARG A 82 7.84 -6.02 8.41
N GLU A 83 8.50 -5.35 7.50
CA GLU A 83 8.68 -3.90 7.56
C GLU A 83 7.67 -3.28 6.59
N ALA A 84 6.58 -2.73 7.12
CA ALA A 84 5.51 -2.19 6.32
C ALA A 84 5.27 -0.72 6.62
N VAL A 85 5.04 0.06 5.55
CA VAL A 85 4.68 1.46 5.67
C VAL A 85 3.38 1.71 4.89
N ASN A 86 2.69 2.77 5.25
CA ASN A 86 1.43 3.14 4.62
C ASN A 86 1.64 4.34 3.70
N LEU A 87 1.07 4.31 2.50
CA LEU A 87 1.05 5.50 1.65
C LEU A 87 0.02 6.48 2.22
N ASP A 88 0.51 7.56 2.80
CA ASP A 88 -0.33 8.58 3.42
C ASP A 88 -1.20 9.23 2.36
N GLY A 89 -2.51 9.26 2.60
CA GLY A 89 -3.47 9.80 1.66
C GLY A 89 -3.83 8.89 0.49
N GLY A 90 -3.19 7.75 0.37
CA GLY A 90 -3.54 6.71 -0.59
C GLY A 90 -3.41 7.13 -2.06
N ILE A 91 -4.21 6.49 -2.89
CA ILE A 91 -4.25 6.76 -4.33
C ILE A 91 -4.57 8.23 -4.61
N TYR A 92 -5.43 8.84 -3.81
CA TYR A 92 -5.76 10.25 -4.01
C TYR A 92 -4.54 11.14 -3.85
N ALA A 93 -3.72 10.91 -2.82
CA ALA A 93 -2.51 11.70 -2.62
C ALA A 93 -1.50 11.47 -3.75
N TRP A 94 -1.40 10.22 -4.22
CA TRP A 94 -0.52 9.89 -5.35
C TRP A 94 -0.91 10.68 -6.59
N ALA A 95 -2.19 10.68 -6.91
CA ALA A 95 -2.71 11.40 -8.08
C ALA A 95 -2.55 12.91 -7.93
N GLU A 96 -2.81 13.43 -6.72
CA GLU A 96 -2.65 14.86 -6.45
C GLU A 96 -1.23 15.32 -6.57
N ALA A 97 -0.27 14.45 -6.31
CA ALA A 97 1.14 14.75 -6.48
C ALA A 97 1.57 14.73 -7.96
N GLY A 98 0.64 14.44 -8.86
CA GLY A 98 0.93 14.41 -10.29
C GLY A 98 1.56 13.12 -10.76
N LEU A 99 1.56 12.08 -9.94
CA LEU A 99 2.17 10.82 -10.32
C LEU A 99 1.17 9.96 -11.11
N PRO A 100 1.65 9.14 -12.05
CA PRO A 100 0.75 8.47 -12.99
C PRO A 100 -0.01 7.31 -12.38
N LEU A 101 -1.23 7.13 -12.88
CA LEU A 101 -2.04 5.95 -12.62
C LEU A 101 -2.25 5.21 -13.93
N GLN A 102 -2.37 3.90 -13.82
CA GLN A 102 -2.58 3.02 -14.94
C GLN A 102 -4.01 2.52 -14.92
N THR A 103 -4.62 2.24 -16.02
CA THR A 103 -5.97 1.63 -16.05
C THR A 103 -6.00 0.35 -16.88
#